data_19ca72deaaed1d4fb2f571994803ec63
#
_entry.id   19ca72deaaed1d4fb2f571994803ec63
#
_cell.length_a   1.000
_cell.length_b   1.000
_cell.length_c   1.000
_cell.angle_alpha   90.00
_cell.angle_beta   90.00
_cell.angle_gamma   90.00
#
_symmetry.space_group_name_H-M   'P 1'
#
loop_
_entity.id
_entity.type
_entity.pdbx_description
1 polymer ?
#
loop_
_entity_poly.entity_id
_entity_poly.type
_entity_poly.pdbx_seq_one_letter_code
_entity_poly.pdbx_strand_id
1 'polypeptide(L)'
;MKQKNCLIWGASGQIGKSLINKLTKDNFKVTAVTRNSHKNGYILKTQANPGFIEIVETSIFDINKIDELTKKAQVVINLIGTLYQKNKYNSFENIHVKFPFILSEYCKKNNVEQLIHLSALGVEKALNSEYARSKLQGEKVLKKNFEKTTILRPSVVFSVDDNFTTQFMTMLNLLPFFPLYYKGQTKFQPLYCSDLAKIIVEIINKKISSEIIECAGPEVFTFEVLIKNLLKLINKKRLLVPLPNFIG
;
A
#
# COMPACT_ATOMS: atom_id res chain seq x y z
N MET A 1 20.26 5.66 21.75
CA MET A 1 18.96 6.22 21.34
C MET A 1 17.86 5.28 21.78
N LYS A 2 16.73 5.80 22.29
CA LYS A 2 15.60 4.95 22.65
C LYS A 2 15.00 4.33 21.36
N GLN A 3 14.85 3.02 21.35
CA GLN A 3 14.31 2.30 20.19
C GLN A 3 12.88 2.74 19.90
N LYS A 4 12.58 3.17 18.67
CA LYS A 4 11.24 3.59 18.26
C LYS A 4 10.37 2.40 17.87
N ASN A 5 9.08 2.47 18.21
CA ASN A 5 8.07 1.48 17.82
C ASN A 5 7.23 2.00 16.66
N CYS A 6 7.20 1.25 15.56
CA CYS A 6 6.37 1.49 14.40
C CYS A 6 5.17 0.55 14.40
N LEU A 7 3.96 1.10 14.44
CA LEU A 7 2.72 0.34 14.30
C LEU A 7 2.31 0.29 12.82
N ILE A 8 2.22 -0.91 12.25
CA ILE A 8 1.88 -1.10 10.83
C ILE A 8 0.50 -1.76 10.69
N TRP A 9 -0.45 -1.03 10.16
CA TRP A 9 -1.74 -1.55 9.71
C TRP A 9 -1.61 -2.02 8.26
N GLY A 10 -2.05 -3.26 7.97
CA GLY A 10 -1.85 -3.89 6.66
C GLY A 10 -0.49 -4.55 6.50
N ALA A 11 0.13 -4.97 7.61
CA ALA A 11 1.47 -5.56 7.67
C ALA A 11 1.65 -6.82 6.81
N SER A 12 0.59 -7.62 6.64
CA SER A 12 0.63 -8.86 5.83
C SER A 12 0.57 -8.64 4.31
N GLY A 13 0.36 -7.39 3.87
CA GLY A 13 0.41 -7.03 2.45
C GLY A 13 1.84 -7.00 1.91
N GLN A 14 1.96 -6.93 0.59
CA GLN A 14 3.21 -6.83 -0.15
C GLN A 14 4.13 -5.72 0.41
N ILE A 15 3.61 -4.50 0.52
CA ILE A 15 4.36 -3.34 1.03
C ILE A 15 4.71 -3.54 2.51
N GLY A 16 3.77 -4.05 3.32
CA GLY A 16 3.98 -4.30 4.74
C GLY A 16 5.12 -5.27 5.02
N LYS A 17 5.20 -6.39 4.30
CA LYS A 17 6.30 -7.35 4.39
C LYS A 17 7.67 -6.71 4.09
N SER A 18 7.76 -5.97 2.97
CA SER A 18 8.98 -5.29 2.59
C SER A 18 9.39 -4.21 3.61
N LEU A 19 8.42 -3.48 4.14
CA LEU A 19 8.63 -2.43 5.13
C LEU A 19 9.10 -2.98 6.48
N ILE A 20 8.55 -4.09 6.97
CA ILE A 20 9.02 -4.77 8.18
C ILE A 20 10.51 -5.08 8.07
N ASN A 21 10.93 -5.65 6.94
CA ASN A 21 12.34 -5.97 6.71
C ASN A 21 13.25 -4.73 6.78
N LYS A 22 12.83 -3.63 6.18
CA LYS A 22 13.62 -2.39 6.20
C LYS A 22 13.66 -1.75 7.59
N LEU A 23 12.51 -1.63 8.27
CA LEU A 23 12.43 -1.03 9.58
C LEU A 23 13.23 -1.80 10.64
N THR A 24 13.13 -3.12 10.65
CA THR A 24 13.87 -3.92 11.65
C THR A 24 15.38 -3.93 11.41
N LYS A 25 15.84 -3.78 10.15
CA LYS A 25 17.24 -3.55 9.82
C LYS A 25 17.73 -2.17 10.27
N ASP A 26 16.83 -1.19 10.29
CA ASP A 26 17.12 0.17 10.74
C ASP A 26 16.81 0.37 12.24
N ASN A 27 16.84 -0.73 13.00
CA ASN A 27 16.70 -0.77 14.47
C ASN A 27 15.35 -0.28 15.04
N PHE A 28 14.26 -0.31 14.23
CA PHE A 28 12.92 -0.05 14.73
C PHE A 28 12.26 -1.32 15.27
N LYS A 29 11.56 -1.23 16.40
CA LYS A 29 10.56 -2.24 16.78
C LYS A 29 9.32 -2.08 15.92
N VAL A 30 8.73 -3.20 15.51
CA VAL A 30 7.53 -3.21 14.67
C VAL A 30 6.41 -3.95 15.35
N THR A 31 5.28 -3.27 15.54
CA THR A 31 4.00 -3.91 15.87
C THR A 31 3.22 -4.10 14.56
N ALA A 32 3.15 -5.33 14.10
CA ALA A 32 2.57 -5.73 12.82
C ALA A 32 1.13 -6.18 13.00
N VAL A 33 0.16 -5.40 12.52
CA VAL A 33 -1.26 -5.74 12.61
C VAL A 33 -1.71 -6.58 11.42
N THR A 34 -2.36 -7.70 11.70
CA THR A 34 -2.97 -8.59 10.72
C THR A 34 -4.36 -9.04 11.15
N ARG A 35 -5.21 -9.44 10.20
CA ARG A 35 -6.53 -10.01 10.46
C ARG A 35 -6.52 -11.50 10.75
N ASN A 36 -5.40 -12.16 10.50
CA ASN A 36 -5.22 -13.58 10.74
C ASN A 36 -3.75 -13.86 11.02
N SER A 37 -3.41 -13.94 12.29
CA SER A 37 -2.04 -14.18 12.77
C SER A 37 -1.60 -15.63 12.52
N HIS A 38 -2.52 -16.57 12.59
CA HIS A 38 -2.23 -17.99 12.30
C HIS A 38 -1.74 -18.16 10.86
N LYS A 39 -2.42 -17.53 9.88
CA LYS A 39 -2.03 -17.61 8.48
C LYS A 39 -0.76 -16.80 8.15
N ASN A 40 -0.63 -15.61 8.72
CA ASN A 40 0.39 -14.65 8.29
C ASN A 40 1.58 -14.55 9.25
N GLY A 41 1.43 -15.03 10.48
CA GLY A 41 2.42 -14.80 11.55
C GLY A 41 3.80 -15.33 11.24
N TYR A 42 3.89 -16.55 10.70
CA TYR A 42 5.18 -17.13 10.31
C TYR A 42 5.88 -16.26 9.25
N ILE A 43 5.16 -15.91 8.18
CA ILE A 43 5.71 -15.10 7.09
C ILE A 43 6.19 -13.73 7.60
N LEU A 44 5.42 -13.09 8.48
CA LEU A 44 5.80 -11.80 9.06
C LEU A 44 7.06 -11.91 9.93
N LYS A 45 7.18 -12.98 10.73
CA LYS A 45 8.38 -13.23 11.55
C LYS A 45 9.63 -13.42 10.69
N THR A 46 9.53 -14.07 9.53
CA THR A 46 10.69 -14.27 8.63
C THR A 46 11.16 -12.96 7.95
N GLN A 47 10.34 -11.92 7.95
CA GLN A 47 10.73 -10.60 7.41
C GLN A 47 11.51 -9.75 8.40
N ALA A 48 11.49 -10.08 9.69
CA ALA A 48 12.04 -9.24 10.75
C ALA A 48 13.29 -9.86 11.38
N ASN A 49 14.15 -8.99 11.91
CA ASN A 49 15.19 -9.45 12.81
C ASN A 49 14.57 -10.05 14.09
N PRO A 50 15.14 -11.12 14.67
CA PRO A 50 14.63 -11.71 15.89
C PRO A 50 14.48 -10.71 17.04
N GLY A 51 13.33 -10.71 17.71
CA GLY A 51 13.04 -9.79 18.81
C GLY A 51 12.54 -8.39 18.41
N PHE A 52 12.51 -8.06 17.10
CA PHE A 52 12.10 -6.74 16.60
C PHE A 52 10.65 -6.67 16.12
N ILE A 53 9.90 -7.76 16.15
CA ILE A 53 8.51 -7.79 15.70
C ILE A 53 7.58 -8.36 16.75
N GLU A 54 6.48 -7.66 16.97
CA GLU A 54 5.29 -8.13 17.66
C GLU A 54 4.15 -8.24 16.64
N ILE A 55 3.45 -9.39 16.62
CA ILE A 55 2.33 -9.61 15.70
C ILE A 55 1.04 -9.54 16.50
N VAL A 56 0.14 -8.66 16.07
CA VAL A 56 -1.16 -8.45 16.70
C VAL A 56 -2.27 -8.80 15.74
N GLU A 57 -3.16 -9.70 16.17
CA GLU A 57 -4.39 -9.98 15.43
C GLU A 57 -5.51 -9.06 15.91
N THR A 58 -6.05 -8.25 15.02
CA THR A 58 -7.21 -7.40 15.30
C THR A 58 -7.87 -6.91 14.01
N SER A 59 -9.07 -6.35 14.18
CA SER A 59 -9.86 -5.70 13.13
C SER A 59 -9.65 -4.18 13.14
N ILE A 60 -9.85 -3.55 11.98
CA ILE A 60 -9.94 -2.08 11.85
C ILE A 60 -11.14 -1.47 12.58
N PHE A 61 -12.07 -2.30 13.07
CA PHE A 61 -13.27 -1.89 13.82
C PHE A 61 -13.11 -2.05 15.33
N ASP A 62 -12.00 -2.63 15.80
CA ASP A 62 -11.70 -2.77 17.23
C ASP A 62 -11.05 -1.49 17.77
N ILE A 63 -11.92 -0.58 18.20
CA ILE A 63 -11.53 0.74 18.69
C ILE A 63 -10.65 0.66 19.94
N ASN A 64 -10.93 -0.27 20.84
CA ASN A 64 -10.15 -0.46 22.07
C ASN A 64 -8.72 -0.88 21.73
N LYS A 65 -8.58 -1.78 20.74
CA LYS A 65 -7.27 -2.24 20.30
C LYS A 65 -6.51 -1.16 19.54
N ILE A 66 -7.20 -0.33 18.74
CA ILE A 66 -6.61 0.84 18.10
C ILE A 66 -6.03 1.80 19.14
N ASP A 67 -6.79 2.12 20.20
CA ASP A 67 -6.32 2.98 21.31
C ASP A 67 -5.10 2.38 22.01
N GLU A 68 -5.15 1.09 22.38
CA GLU A 68 -4.04 0.40 23.04
C GLU A 68 -2.76 0.44 22.20
N LEU A 69 -2.86 0.14 20.91
CA LEU A 69 -1.71 0.04 20.01
C LEU A 69 -1.10 1.40 19.70
N THR A 70 -1.93 2.43 19.50
CA THR A 70 -1.43 3.78 19.22
C THR A 70 -0.75 4.41 20.44
N LYS A 71 -1.14 4.07 21.67
CA LYS A 71 -0.44 4.49 22.91
C LYS A 71 1.01 4.02 22.98
N LYS A 72 1.32 2.90 22.36
CA LYS A 72 2.66 2.29 22.38
C LYS A 72 3.53 2.71 21.18
N ALA A 73 2.96 3.39 20.19
CA ALA A 73 3.62 3.70 18.93
C ALA A 73 4.12 5.14 18.87
N GLN A 74 5.33 5.34 18.38
CA GLN A 74 5.84 6.65 17.98
C GLN A 74 5.45 6.97 16.53
N VAL A 75 5.47 5.96 15.67
CA VAL A 75 5.10 6.09 14.25
C VAL A 75 3.99 5.11 13.92
N VAL A 76 2.95 5.59 13.25
CA VAL A 76 1.85 4.76 12.77
C VAL A 76 1.84 4.78 11.24
N ILE A 77 1.71 3.60 10.64
CA ILE A 77 1.75 3.44 9.19
C ILE A 77 0.50 2.70 8.75
N ASN A 78 -0.33 3.36 7.94
CA ASN A 78 -1.54 2.78 7.38
C ASN A 78 -1.35 2.40 5.91
N LEU A 79 -1.18 1.10 5.68
CA LEU A 79 -1.06 0.50 4.34
C LEU A 79 -2.36 -0.18 3.89
N ILE A 80 -3.44 -0.06 4.70
CA ILE A 80 -4.71 -0.71 4.35
C ILE A 80 -5.39 0.01 3.20
N GLY A 81 -5.79 -0.78 2.21
CA GLY A 81 -6.57 -0.34 1.07
C GLY A 81 -7.26 -1.52 0.39
N THR A 82 -8.25 -1.24 -0.42
CA THR A 82 -8.91 -2.22 -1.28
C THR A 82 -9.16 -1.63 -2.66
N LEU A 83 -9.02 -2.44 -3.72
CA LEU A 83 -9.29 -2.01 -5.10
C LEU A 83 -10.77 -2.18 -5.48
N TYR A 84 -11.52 -2.95 -4.71
CA TYR A 84 -12.94 -3.25 -4.97
C TYR A 84 -13.69 -3.51 -3.68
N GLN A 85 -14.98 -3.21 -3.69
CA GLN A 85 -15.88 -3.45 -2.56
C GLN A 85 -16.34 -4.90 -2.57
N LYS A 86 -16.15 -5.62 -1.45
CA LYS A 86 -16.57 -7.03 -1.31
C LYS A 86 -17.92 -7.18 -0.64
N ASN A 87 -18.18 -6.37 0.37
CA ASN A 87 -19.38 -6.40 1.19
C ASN A 87 -19.47 -5.11 2.02
N LYS A 88 -20.52 -4.97 2.83
CA LYS A 88 -20.77 -3.78 3.67
C LYS A 88 -19.58 -3.43 4.59
N TYR A 89 -18.87 -4.43 5.11
CA TYR A 89 -17.71 -4.20 6.00
C TYR A 89 -16.47 -3.78 5.22
N ASN A 90 -16.26 -4.38 4.04
CA ASN A 90 -15.12 -4.08 3.15
C ASN A 90 -15.54 -3.12 2.03
N SER A 91 -16.22 -2.03 2.38
CA SER A 91 -16.57 -0.94 1.48
C SER A 91 -15.45 0.10 1.40
N PHE A 92 -15.43 0.88 0.32
CA PHE A 92 -14.50 2.01 0.19
C PHE A 92 -14.66 3.01 1.33
N GLU A 93 -15.89 3.30 1.72
CA GLU A 93 -16.19 4.21 2.83
C GLU A 93 -15.52 3.75 4.15
N ASN A 94 -15.68 2.48 4.51
CA ASN A 94 -15.13 1.96 5.75
C ASN A 94 -13.60 1.89 5.73
N ILE A 95 -13.01 1.49 4.59
CA ILE A 95 -11.56 1.22 4.50
C ILE A 95 -10.77 2.48 4.17
N HIS A 96 -11.28 3.34 3.29
CA HIS A 96 -10.53 4.49 2.81
C HIS A 96 -10.86 5.79 3.56
N VAL A 97 -12.00 5.86 4.25
CA VAL A 97 -12.45 7.08 4.93
C VAL A 97 -12.57 6.90 6.43
N LYS A 98 -13.47 5.99 6.89
CA LYS A 98 -13.76 5.83 8.33
C LYS A 98 -12.60 5.31 9.13
N PHE A 99 -11.93 4.25 8.65
CA PHE A 99 -10.76 3.70 9.36
C PHE A 99 -9.61 4.72 9.45
N PRO A 100 -9.16 5.39 8.38
CA PRO A 100 -8.18 6.45 8.49
C PRO A 100 -8.59 7.57 9.44
N PHE A 101 -9.87 7.98 9.44
CA PHE A 101 -10.39 8.96 10.40
C PHE A 101 -10.20 8.50 11.85
N ILE A 102 -10.71 7.32 12.19
CA ILE A 102 -10.59 6.74 13.55
C ILE A 102 -9.11 6.63 13.93
N LEU A 103 -8.28 6.10 13.05
CA LEU A 103 -6.86 5.94 13.33
C LEU A 103 -6.19 7.30 13.63
N SER A 104 -6.51 8.33 12.87
CA SER A 104 -5.96 9.68 13.08
C SER A 104 -6.43 10.31 14.38
N GLU A 105 -7.68 10.07 14.82
CA GLU A 105 -8.20 10.51 16.13
C GLU A 105 -7.36 9.92 17.26
N TYR A 106 -7.08 8.60 17.20
CA TYR A 106 -6.27 7.95 18.21
C TYR A 106 -4.78 8.30 18.13
N CYS A 107 -4.25 8.57 16.95
CA CYS A 107 -2.90 9.13 16.79
C CYS A 107 -2.79 10.50 17.48
N LYS A 108 -3.79 11.37 17.31
CA LYS A 108 -3.85 12.68 17.96
C LYS A 108 -3.99 12.55 19.48
N LYS A 109 -4.96 11.74 19.95
CA LYS A 109 -5.22 11.49 21.36
C LYS A 109 -3.99 10.98 22.10
N ASN A 110 -3.23 10.09 21.47
CA ASN A 110 -2.10 9.39 22.08
C ASN A 110 -0.74 10.03 21.74
N ASN A 111 -0.73 11.25 21.20
CA ASN A 111 0.47 12.02 20.87
C ASN A 111 1.48 11.26 19.98
N VAL A 112 0.99 10.51 18.99
CA VAL A 112 1.84 9.85 17.98
C VAL A 112 2.71 10.91 17.29
N GLU A 113 3.99 10.61 17.07
CA GLU A 113 4.92 11.56 16.46
C GLU A 113 4.64 11.77 14.97
N GLN A 114 4.20 10.71 14.27
CA GLN A 114 3.95 10.72 12.82
C GLN A 114 2.97 9.65 12.39
N LEU A 115 2.05 10.02 11.50
CA LEU A 115 1.18 9.08 10.78
C LEU A 115 1.54 9.09 9.29
N ILE A 116 1.85 7.93 8.73
CA ILE A 116 2.08 7.75 7.29
C ILE A 116 0.91 6.99 6.70
N HIS A 117 0.28 7.56 5.69
CA HIS A 117 -0.89 6.96 5.03
C HIS A 117 -0.63 6.69 3.55
N LEU A 118 -0.95 5.48 3.10
CA LEU A 118 -0.80 5.09 1.71
C LEU A 118 -2.08 5.36 0.92
N SER A 119 -2.00 6.32 0.02
CA SER A 119 -3.02 6.65 -0.98
C SER A 119 -2.68 6.05 -2.35
N ALA A 120 -2.94 6.75 -3.44
CA ALA A 120 -2.55 6.33 -4.79
C ALA A 120 -2.28 7.54 -5.69
N LEU A 121 -1.38 7.37 -6.66
CA LEU A 121 -1.08 8.40 -7.65
C LEU A 121 -2.30 8.69 -8.54
N GLY A 122 -2.56 9.96 -8.79
CA GLY A 122 -3.59 10.42 -9.72
C GLY A 122 -5.03 10.39 -9.17
N VAL A 123 -5.23 10.17 -7.87
CA VAL A 123 -6.58 10.14 -7.27
C VAL A 123 -7.35 11.45 -7.44
N GLU A 124 -6.66 12.59 -7.53
CA GLU A 124 -7.26 13.90 -7.76
C GLU A 124 -7.74 14.10 -9.20
N LYS A 125 -7.24 13.32 -10.15
CA LYS A 125 -7.58 13.40 -11.58
C LYS A 125 -8.64 12.39 -12.02
N ALA A 126 -8.77 11.28 -11.29
CA ALA A 126 -9.65 10.17 -11.64
C ALA A 126 -11.01 10.22 -10.92
N LEU A 127 -11.65 11.39 -10.88
CA LEU A 127 -12.88 11.63 -10.10
C LEU A 127 -14.11 10.83 -10.58
N ASN A 128 -14.07 10.24 -11.77
CA ASN A 128 -15.10 9.30 -12.21
C ASN A 128 -15.02 7.93 -11.49
N SER A 129 -13.87 7.61 -10.91
CA SER A 129 -13.67 6.37 -10.15
C SER A 129 -14.10 6.53 -8.70
N GLU A 130 -15.00 5.65 -8.22
CA GLU A 130 -15.37 5.59 -6.79
C GLU A 130 -14.15 5.31 -5.90
N TYR A 131 -13.24 4.45 -6.35
CA TYR A 131 -11.99 4.18 -5.68
C TYR A 131 -11.18 5.47 -5.47
N ALA A 132 -10.95 6.24 -6.53
CA ALA A 132 -10.16 7.46 -6.45
C ALA A 132 -10.83 8.51 -5.56
N ARG A 133 -12.16 8.71 -5.70
CA ARG A 133 -12.92 9.61 -4.82
C ARG A 133 -12.81 9.24 -3.36
N SER A 134 -12.94 7.96 -3.04
CA SER A 134 -12.86 7.49 -1.64
C SER A 134 -11.46 7.67 -1.04
N LYS A 135 -10.40 7.41 -1.82
CA LYS A 135 -9.02 7.67 -1.42
C LYS A 135 -8.79 9.16 -1.16
N LEU A 136 -9.20 10.00 -2.08
CA LEU A 136 -9.07 11.45 -1.95
C LEU A 136 -9.85 12.00 -0.73
N GLN A 137 -11.04 11.45 -0.44
CA GLN A 137 -11.80 11.80 0.74
C GLN A 137 -11.06 11.41 2.03
N GLY A 138 -10.47 10.21 2.07
CA GLY A 138 -9.63 9.77 3.19
C GLY A 138 -8.43 10.68 3.43
N GLU A 139 -7.75 11.12 2.37
CA GLU A 139 -6.65 12.09 2.48
C GLU A 139 -7.12 13.42 3.11
N LYS A 140 -8.27 13.94 2.65
CA LYS A 140 -8.84 15.20 3.18
C LYS A 140 -9.17 15.08 4.66
N VAL A 141 -9.77 13.96 5.06
CA VAL A 141 -10.13 13.69 6.46
C VAL A 141 -8.88 13.62 7.33
N LEU A 142 -7.86 12.91 6.90
CA LEU A 142 -6.58 12.78 7.62
C LEU A 142 -5.90 14.12 7.83
N LYS A 143 -5.74 14.92 6.77
CA LYS A 143 -5.11 16.25 6.83
C LYS A 143 -5.83 17.20 7.77
N LYS A 144 -7.17 17.16 7.77
CA LYS A 144 -7.97 18.00 8.66
C LYS A 144 -7.85 17.60 10.13
N ASN A 145 -7.69 16.30 10.39
CA ASN A 145 -7.80 15.74 11.73
C ASN A 145 -6.47 15.65 12.48
N PHE A 146 -5.40 15.26 11.79
CA PHE A 146 -4.09 15.06 12.38
C PHE A 146 -2.99 15.67 11.50
N GLU A 147 -2.49 16.83 11.89
CA GLU A 147 -1.51 17.60 11.11
C GLU A 147 -0.22 16.83 10.80
N LYS A 148 0.26 16.01 11.75
CA LYS A 148 1.47 15.20 11.58
C LYS A 148 1.27 13.98 10.67
N THR A 149 0.46 14.13 9.60
CA THR A 149 0.18 13.08 8.63
C THR A 149 0.95 13.32 7.34
N THR A 150 1.73 12.32 6.91
CA THR A 150 2.33 12.27 5.58
C THR A 150 1.52 11.32 4.70
N ILE A 151 1.10 11.79 3.54
CA ILE A 151 0.34 11.00 2.57
C ILE A 151 1.26 10.60 1.44
N LEU A 152 1.38 9.30 1.19
CA LEU A 152 2.12 8.76 0.06
C LEU A 152 1.16 8.37 -1.05
N ARG A 153 1.41 8.84 -2.26
CA ARG A 153 0.68 8.49 -3.48
C ARG A 153 1.58 7.66 -4.40
N PRO A 154 1.71 6.36 -4.15
CA PRO A 154 2.49 5.51 -5.03
C PRO A 154 1.78 5.30 -6.35
N SER A 155 2.57 5.14 -7.40
CA SER A 155 2.16 4.53 -8.67
C SER A 155 1.90 3.02 -8.45
N VAL A 156 1.71 2.28 -9.54
CA VAL A 156 1.58 0.81 -9.47
C VAL A 156 2.83 0.22 -8.82
N VAL A 157 2.63 -0.45 -7.68
CA VAL A 157 3.72 -1.08 -6.93
C VAL A 157 3.85 -2.54 -7.33
N PHE A 158 5.06 -2.95 -7.70
CA PHE A 158 5.34 -4.34 -8.07
C PHE A 158 6.41 -4.97 -7.18
N SER A 159 6.38 -6.30 -7.08
CA SER A 159 7.36 -7.15 -6.39
C SER A 159 7.36 -8.55 -6.97
N VAL A 160 8.20 -9.42 -6.43
CA VAL A 160 8.25 -10.83 -6.85
C VAL A 160 6.92 -11.58 -6.62
N ASP A 161 6.18 -11.19 -5.58
CA ASP A 161 4.92 -11.82 -5.16
C ASP A 161 3.72 -10.86 -5.21
N ASP A 162 3.75 -9.87 -6.12
CA ASP A 162 2.65 -8.94 -6.29
C ASP A 162 1.45 -9.55 -7.04
N ASN A 163 0.28 -8.92 -6.86
CA ASN A 163 -0.93 -9.35 -7.56
C ASN A 163 -1.06 -8.77 -8.97
N PHE A 164 -0.36 -7.67 -9.30
CA PHE A 164 -0.51 -6.98 -10.57
C PHE A 164 0.23 -7.69 -11.69
N THR A 165 1.56 -7.83 -11.59
CA THR A 165 2.37 -8.49 -12.63
C THR A 165 2.11 -10.00 -12.67
N THR A 166 1.91 -10.64 -11.51
CA THR A 166 1.62 -12.08 -11.41
C THR A 166 0.30 -12.44 -12.09
N GLN A 167 -0.77 -11.64 -11.94
CA GLN A 167 -2.04 -11.88 -12.65
C GLN A 167 -1.88 -11.78 -14.16
N PHE A 168 -1.17 -10.77 -14.66
CA PHE A 168 -0.87 -10.67 -16.08
C PHE A 168 -0.04 -11.85 -16.59
N MET A 169 1.03 -12.23 -15.87
CA MET A 169 1.84 -13.39 -16.25
C MET A 169 1.02 -14.68 -16.28
N THR A 170 0.10 -14.87 -15.33
CA THR A 170 -0.81 -16.02 -15.31
C THR A 170 -1.71 -16.03 -16.55
N MET A 171 -2.34 -14.92 -16.88
CA MET A 171 -3.17 -14.80 -18.08
C MET A 171 -2.35 -15.01 -19.37
N LEU A 172 -1.16 -14.43 -19.47
CA LEU A 172 -0.25 -14.60 -20.60
C LEU A 172 0.27 -16.04 -20.73
N ASN A 173 0.33 -16.79 -19.63
CA ASN A 173 0.67 -18.21 -19.67
C ASN A 173 -0.46 -19.08 -20.23
N LEU A 174 -1.72 -18.75 -19.92
CA LEU A 174 -2.88 -19.57 -20.27
C LEU A 174 -3.49 -19.22 -21.63
N LEU A 175 -3.55 -17.92 -21.97
CA LEU A 175 -4.29 -17.45 -23.14
C LEU A 175 -3.37 -17.38 -24.39
N PRO A 176 -3.84 -17.78 -25.59
CA PRO A 176 -3.08 -17.67 -26.84
C PRO A 176 -3.01 -16.22 -27.36
N PHE A 177 -3.95 -15.37 -26.95
CA PHE A 177 -3.97 -13.94 -27.28
C PHE A 177 -4.25 -13.11 -26.01
N PHE A 178 -3.89 -11.84 -26.07
CA PHE A 178 -4.11 -10.93 -24.94
C PHE A 178 -4.68 -9.58 -25.41
N PRO A 179 -5.81 -9.10 -24.84
CA PRO A 179 -6.41 -7.83 -25.24
C PRO A 179 -5.61 -6.64 -24.68
N LEU A 180 -5.34 -5.68 -25.52
CA LEU A 180 -4.74 -4.40 -25.16
C LEU A 180 -5.83 -3.32 -25.10
N TYR A 181 -6.39 -3.07 -23.92
CA TYR A 181 -7.34 -1.99 -23.70
C TYR A 181 -6.72 -0.64 -24.05
N TYR A 182 -7.52 0.29 -24.56
CA TYR A 182 -7.06 1.60 -25.05
C TYR A 182 -5.87 1.49 -26.02
N LYS A 183 -5.88 0.47 -26.89
CA LYS A 183 -4.79 0.15 -27.83
C LYS A 183 -3.43 -0.02 -27.14
N GLY A 184 -3.42 -0.32 -25.84
CA GLY A 184 -2.19 -0.47 -25.06
C GLY A 184 -1.47 0.83 -24.72
N GLN A 185 -2.07 2.01 -24.96
CA GLN A 185 -1.42 3.32 -24.79
C GLN A 185 -1.48 3.86 -23.35
N THR A 186 -2.23 3.22 -22.45
CA THR A 186 -2.26 3.61 -21.03
C THR A 186 -0.85 3.58 -20.45
N LYS A 187 -0.44 4.69 -19.82
CA LYS A 187 0.89 4.84 -19.23
C LYS A 187 0.93 4.37 -17.79
N PHE A 188 1.97 3.64 -17.44
CA PHE A 188 2.30 3.20 -16.09
C PHE A 188 3.73 3.61 -15.77
N GLN A 189 3.99 3.91 -14.51
CA GLN A 189 5.33 4.21 -14.00
C GLN A 189 5.60 3.31 -12.78
N PRO A 190 5.82 1.99 -12.98
CA PRO A 190 5.86 1.02 -11.91
C PRO A 190 6.96 1.32 -10.89
N LEU A 191 6.62 1.24 -9.61
CA LEU A 191 7.55 1.44 -8.50
C LEU A 191 7.84 0.10 -7.81
N TYR A 192 9.13 -0.20 -7.61
CA TYR A 192 9.51 -1.42 -6.91
C TYR A 192 9.16 -1.33 -5.41
N CYS A 193 8.52 -2.36 -4.88
CA CYS A 193 8.02 -2.39 -3.51
C CYS A 193 9.10 -2.10 -2.45
N SER A 194 10.31 -2.62 -2.66
CA SER A 194 11.43 -2.37 -1.75
C SER A 194 11.89 -0.90 -1.74
N ASP A 195 11.74 -0.20 -2.88
CA ASP A 195 12.12 1.22 -2.94
C ASP A 195 11.04 2.09 -2.27
N LEU A 196 9.76 1.76 -2.42
CA LEU A 196 8.71 2.40 -1.63
C LEU A 196 8.93 2.21 -0.12
N ALA A 197 9.33 1.01 0.30
CA ALA A 197 9.66 0.75 1.70
C ALA A 197 10.86 1.58 2.19
N LYS A 198 11.91 1.78 1.36
CA LYS A 198 13.03 2.68 1.66
C LYS A 198 12.57 4.13 1.80
N ILE A 199 11.71 4.61 0.88
CA ILE A 199 11.13 5.96 0.95
C ILE A 199 10.40 6.16 2.28
N ILE A 200 9.60 5.19 2.72
CA ILE A 200 8.89 5.27 4.00
C ILE A 200 9.89 5.38 5.17
N VAL A 201 10.94 4.58 5.19
CA VAL A 201 11.98 4.63 6.24
C VAL A 201 12.70 5.99 6.25
N GLU A 202 13.04 6.53 5.08
CA GLU A 202 13.65 7.87 4.97
C GLU A 202 12.72 8.98 5.48
N ILE A 203 11.42 8.89 5.19
CA ILE A 203 10.42 9.83 5.70
C ILE A 203 10.38 9.81 7.23
N ILE A 204 10.45 8.62 7.84
CA ILE A 204 10.47 8.46 9.29
C ILE A 204 11.76 9.05 9.89
N ASN A 205 12.92 8.72 9.30
CA ASN A 205 14.21 9.16 9.79
C ASN A 205 14.39 10.68 9.69
N LYS A 206 13.93 11.27 8.58
CA LYS A 206 13.97 12.71 8.33
C LYS A 206 12.81 13.47 9.00
N LYS A 207 11.87 12.78 9.65
CA LYS A 207 10.68 13.35 10.30
C LYS A 207 9.85 14.23 9.34
N ILE A 208 9.76 13.82 8.08
CA ILE A 208 8.94 14.54 7.07
C ILE A 208 7.47 14.34 7.42
N SER A 209 6.77 15.41 7.74
CA SER A 209 5.34 15.38 8.09
C SER A 209 4.55 16.47 7.38
N SER A 210 3.23 16.33 7.35
CA SER A 210 2.29 17.29 6.73
C SER A 210 2.37 17.37 5.19
N GLU A 211 3.08 16.45 4.55
CA GLU A 211 3.31 16.44 3.10
C GLU A 211 2.43 15.44 2.34
N ILE A 212 2.22 15.72 1.05
CA ILE A 212 1.78 14.73 0.07
C ILE A 212 2.96 14.43 -0.85
N ILE A 213 3.38 13.18 -0.91
CA ILE A 213 4.55 12.76 -1.68
C ILE A 213 4.10 11.75 -2.73
N GLU A 214 4.28 12.10 -4.00
CA GLU A 214 4.05 11.18 -5.12
C GLU A 214 5.29 10.30 -5.29
N CYS A 215 5.06 8.98 -5.35
CA CYS A 215 6.12 7.98 -5.44
C CYS A 215 5.94 7.17 -6.72
N ALA A 216 6.83 7.34 -7.68
CA ALA A 216 6.81 6.64 -8.96
C ALA A 216 8.17 6.02 -9.28
N GLY A 217 8.19 5.01 -10.14
CA GLY A 217 9.44 4.41 -10.61
C GLY A 217 10.19 5.32 -11.58
N PRO A 218 11.40 4.94 -11.99
CA PRO A 218 12.26 5.79 -12.83
C PRO A 218 11.78 5.89 -14.27
N GLU A 219 11.01 4.92 -14.78
CA GLU A 219 10.64 4.82 -16.19
C GLU A 219 9.13 4.74 -16.38
N VAL A 220 8.66 5.37 -17.47
CA VAL A 220 7.26 5.31 -17.91
C VAL A 220 7.13 4.28 -19.04
N PHE A 221 6.22 3.32 -18.88
CA PHE A 221 5.89 2.32 -19.87
C PHE A 221 4.46 2.48 -20.37
N THR A 222 4.22 2.25 -21.64
CA THR A 222 2.85 1.98 -22.11
C THR A 222 2.42 0.58 -21.66
N PHE A 223 1.12 0.34 -21.57
CA PHE A 223 0.60 -0.99 -21.23
C PHE A 223 1.12 -2.07 -22.19
N GLU A 224 1.18 -1.76 -23.48
CA GLU A 224 1.73 -2.65 -24.49
C GLU A 224 3.20 -3.02 -24.21
N VAL A 225 4.05 -2.03 -23.88
CA VAL A 225 5.47 -2.26 -23.57
C VAL A 225 5.59 -3.09 -22.28
N LEU A 226 4.75 -2.80 -21.26
CA LEU A 226 4.73 -3.58 -20.03
C LEU A 226 4.41 -5.06 -20.30
N ILE A 227 3.36 -5.34 -21.08
CA ILE A 227 2.97 -6.72 -21.45
C ILE A 227 4.06 -7.40 -22.28
N LYS A 228 4.69 -6.70 -23.23
CA LYS A 228 5.82 -7.24 -24.00
C LYS A 228 7.02 -7.60 -23.11
N ASN A 229 7.30 -6.80 -22.10
CA ASN A 229 8.36 -7.11 -21.14
C ASN A 229 8.02 -8.35 -20.29
N LEU A 230 6.76 -8.48 -19.82
CA LEU A 230 6.33 -9.68 -19.11
C LEU A 230 6.40 -10.93 -19.99
N LEU A 231 6.02 -10.84 -21.27
CA LEU A 231 6.16 -11.94 -22.23
C LEU A 231 7.61 -12.39 -22.42
N LYS A 232 8.56 -11.44 -22.47
CA LYS A 232 10.00 -11.75 -22.51
C LYS A 232 10.44 -12.50 -21.27
N LEU A 233 10.02 -12.05 -20.07
CA LEU A 233 10.38 -12.69 -18.80
C LEU A 233 9.89 -14.14 -18.69
N ILE A 234 8.69 -14.44 -19.19
CA ILE A 234 8.14 -15.82 -19.18
C ILE A 234 8.52 -16.62 -20.42
N ASN A 235 9.35 -16.06 -21.30
CA ASN A 235 9.80 -16.67 -22.57
C ASN A 235 8.64 -17.18 -23.45
N LYS A 236 7.62 -16.34 -23.64
CA LYS A 236 6.44 -16.67 -24.46
C LYS A 236 6.14 -15.61 -25.50
N LYS A 237 5.53 -16.06 -26.61
CA LYS A 237 4.98 -15.19 -27.66
C LYS A 237 3.45 -15.31 -27.64
N ARG A 238 2.76 -14.17 -27.64
CA ARG A 238 1.28 -14.10 -27.68
C ARG A 238 0.85 -13.03 -28.67
N LEU A 239 -0.31 -13.27 -29.29
CA LEU A 239 -0.93 -12.25 -30.12
C LEU A 239 -1.51 -11.16 -29.20
N LEU A 240 -1.02 -9.93 -29.36
CA LEU A 240 -1.55 -8.76 -28.66
C LEU A 240 -2.61 -8.10 -29.54
N VAL A 241 -3.86 -8.06 -29.07
CA VAL A 241 -5.01 -7.56 -29.84
C VAL A 241 -5.41 -6.18 -29.32
N PRO A 242 -5.14 -5.10 -30.06
CA PRO A 242 -5.56 -3.77 -29.67
C PRO A 242 -7.08 -3.65 -29.66
N LEU A 243 -7.67 -3.25 -28.54
CA LEU A 243 -9.09 -2.95 -28.43
C LEU A 243 -9.35 -1.45 -28.58
N PRO A 244 -10.45 -1.05 -29.26
CA PRO A 244 -10.84 0.34 -29.38
C PRO A 244 -11.23 0.96 -28.03
N ASN A 245 -11.16 2.30 -27.93
CA ASN A 245 -11.39 3.06 -26.69
C ASN A 245 -12.82 2.95 -26.10
N PHE A 246 -13.78 2.44 -26.86
CA PHE A 246 -15.17 2.29 -26.41
C PHE A 246 -15.49 0.92 -25.81
N ILE A 247 -14.52 0.02 -25.71
CA ILE A 247 -14.66 -1.33 -25.13
C ILE A 247 -13.89 -1.45 -23.77
N GLY A 248 -13.30 -0.35 -23.27
CA GLY A 248 -12.52 -0.35 -22.05
C GLY A 248 -13.22 0.26 -20.85
#